data_1be4863039611c7a986a21381e662c1e
#
_entry.id   1be4863039611c7a986a21381e662c1e
#
_cell.length_a   1.000
_cell.length_b   1.000
_cell.length_c   1.000
_cell.angle_alpha   90.00
_cell.angle_beta   90.00
_cell.angle_gamma   90.00
#
_symmetry.space_group_name_H-M   'P 1'
#
loop_
_entity.id
_entity.type
_entity.pdbx_description
1 polymer ?
#
loop_
_entity_poly.entity_id
_entity_poly.type
_entity_poly.pdbx_seq_one_letter_code
_entity_poly.pdbx_strand_id
1 'polypeptide(L)'
;MKGYRTARAVGWIFRFVFTLLVFAVVGLVIWRIFLSAKIPKSVRYLQPNEVLSAAYEANDGNLTFRRQEQTSITRGEKNNGYFSVVDCVFIPEAEQVQIVFRYNNSTIRHLAADYGLEKIPEKSETLFDVTLLRTTDLTPDDTSDNGDPSTLSSERIYPTSANRAESSLYTFYRFVFDGVRIEDDTDGVFADVYYLGALDYSDVPYGALCLYASGDKWLSRPLSAGDKKVLEG
;
A
#
# COMPACT_ATOMS: atom_id res chain seq x y z
N MET A 1 18.35 -64.80 -1.82
CA MET A 1 18.96 -63.50 -2.12
C MET A 1 18.14 -62.55 -3.05
N LYS A 2 17.06 -62.95 -3.69
CA LYS A 2 16.22 -62.10 -4.58
C LYS A 2 15.35 -61.09 -3.82
N GLY A 3 14.86 -61.37 -2.61
CA GLY A 3 13.94 -60.47 -1.86
C GLY A 3 14.57 -59.18 -1.32
N TYR A 4 15.88 -59.16 -1.07
CA TYR A 4 16.57 -58.00 -0.51
C TYR A 4 16.77 -56.85 -1.54
N ARG A 5 16.89 -57.21 -2.83
CA ARG A 5 17.05 -56.21 -3.92
C ARG A 5 15.72 -55.51 -4.23
N THR A 6 14.62 -56.23 -4.14
CA THR A 6 13.27 -55.65 -4.36
C THR A 6 12.85 -54.71 -3.23
N ALA A 7 13.13 -55.05 -1.96
CA ALA A 7 12.83 -54.17 -0.83
C ALA A 7 13.62 -52.84 -0.90
N ARG A 8 14.88 -52.89 -1.36
CA ARG A 8 15.74 -51.70 -1.52
C ARG A 8 15.25 -50.81 -2.67
N ALA A 9 14.80 -51.38 -3.77
CA ALA A 9 14.27 -50.69 -4.91
C ALA A 9 12.93 -49.98 -4.55
N VAL A 10 12.04 -50.65 -3.83
CA VAL A 10 10.78 -50.11 -3.35
C VAL A 10 11.04 -48.93 -2.39
N GLY A 11 11.99 -49.07 -1.45
CA GLY A 11 12.36 -47.97 -0.55
C GLY A 11 12.91 -46.77 -1.27
N TRP A 12 13.67 -46.97 -2.35
CA TRP A 12 14.24 -45.86 -3.16
C TRP A 12 13.12 -45.16 -3.96
N ILE A 13 12.22 -45.92 -4.57
CA ILE A 13 11.06 -45.35 -5.29
C ILE A 13 10.18 -44.54 -4.34
N PHE A 14 9.89 -45.07 -3.15
CA PHE A 14 9.09 -44.38 -2.15
C PHE A 14 9.74 -43.03 -1.73
N ARG A 15 11.05 -43.05 -1.47
CA ARG A 15 11.79 -41.81 -1.15
C ARG A 15 11.73 -40.81 -2.30
N PHE A 16 11.90 -41.26 -3.53
CA PHE A 16 11.87 -40.40 -4.72
C PHE A 16 10.47 -39.78 -4.88
N VAL A 17 9.39 -40.59 -4.81
CA VAL A 17 8.00 -40.10 -4.90
C VAL A 17 7.69 -39.13 -3.78
N PHE A 18 8.11 -39.43 -2.55
CA PHE A 18 7.92 -38.53 -1.40
C PHE A 18 8.65 -37.19 -1.59
N THR A 19 9.90 -37.23 -2.05
CA THR A 19 10.68 -36.01 -2.34
C THR A 19 9.99 -35.18 -3.43
N LEU A 20 9.49 -35.81 -4.48
CA LEU A 20 8.78 -35.12 -5.57
C LEU A 20 7.48 -34.48 -5.07
N LEU A 21 6.75 -35.17 -4.20
CA LEU A 21 5.54 -34.65 -3.57
C LEU A 21 5.84 -33.43 -2.69
N VAL A 22 6.92 -33.47 -1.90
CA VAL A 22 7.35 -32.32 -1.08
C VAL A 22 7.68 -31.13 -1.98
N PHE A 23 8.42 -31.32 -3.07
CA PHE A 23 8.73 -30.23 -4.02
C PHE A 23 7.46 -29.68 -4.67
N ALA A 24 6.50 -30.53 -5.02
CA ALA A 24 5.22 -30.07 -5.58
C ALA A 24 4.44 -29.21 -4.58
N VAL A 25 4.37 -29.63 -3.31
CA VAL A 25 3.70 -28.86 -2.25
C VAL A 25 4.40 -27.52 -2.01
N VAL A 26 5.73 -27.51 -1.91
CA VAL A 26 6.51 -26.27 -1.77
C VAL A 26 6.29 -25.34 -2.97
N GLY A 27 6.32 -25.88 -4.19
CA GLY A 27 6.04 -25.13 -5.41
C GLY A 27 4.65 -24.49 -5.41
N LEU A 28 3.62 -25.24 -4.99
CA LEU A 28 2.26 -24.73 -4.86
C LEU A 28 2.15 -23.60 -3.80
N VAL A 29 2.82 -23.75 -2.67
CA VAL A 29 2.85 -22.71 -1.62
C VAL A 29 3.51 -21.43 -2.15
N ILE A 30 4.68 -21.55 -2.78
CA ILE A 30 5.38 -20.40 -3.38
C ILE A 30 4.50 -19.73 -4.45
N TRP A 31 3.89 -20.53 -5.33
CA TRP A 31 2.96 -20.04 -6.36
C TRP A 31 1.78 -19.27 -5.75
N ARG A 32 1.20 -19.81 -4.69
CA ARG A 32 0.07 -19.17 -3.99
C ARG A 32 0.48 -17.84 -3.33
N ILE A 33 1.66 -17.80 -2.70
CA ILE A 33 2.23 -16.55 -2.12
C ILE A 33 2.41 -15.51 -3.24
N PHE A 34 3.01 -15.91 -4.35
CA PHE A 34 3.23 -15.03 -5.49
C PHE A 34 1.93 -14.47 -6.08
N LEU A 35 0.89 -15.30 -6.24
CA LEU A 35 -0.41 -14.84 -6.69
C LEU A 35 -1.07 -13.87 -5.71
N SER A 36 -0.94 -14.12 -4.42
CA SER A 36 -1.53 -13.29 -3.36
C SER A 36 -0.85 -11.93 -3.21
N ALA A 37 0.42 -11.82 -3.62
CA ALA A 37 1.18 -10.58 -3.59
C ALA A 37 0.85 -9.64 -4.78
N LYS A 38 0.20 -10.16 -5.82
CA LYS A 38 -0.21 -9.35 -6.98
C LYS A 38 -1.34 -8.40 -6.60
N ILE A 39 -1.22 -7.16 -7.04
CA ILE A 39 -2.29 -6.16 -6.89
C ILE A 39 -3.53 -6.65 -7.66
N PRO A 40 -4.70 -6.77 -7.01
CA PRO A 40 -5.95 -7.12 -7.67
C PRO A 40 -6.33 -6.12 -8.76
N LYS A 41 -7.00 -6.59 -9.82
CA LYS A 41 -7.34 -5.75 -10.98
C LYS A 41 -8.17 -4.52 -10.60
N SER A 42 -9.09 -4.66 -9.64
CA SER A 42 -10.00 -3.59 -9.20
C SER A 42 -9.29 -2.39 -8.56
N VAL A 43 -8.08 -2.58 -8.02
CA VAL A 43 -7.28 -1.52 -7.38
C VAL A 43 -5.94 -1.28 -8.05
N ARG A 44 -5.67 -1.98 -9.16
CA ARG A 44 -4.38 -1.89 -9.86
C ARG A 44 -4.24 -0.64 -10.71
N TYR A 45 -5.31 -0.29 -11.41
CA TYR A 45 -5.31 0.80 -12.38
C TYR A 45 -5.75 2.11 -11.74
N LEU A 46 -5.42 3.21 -12.39
CA LEU A 46 -5.91 4.53 -11.99
C LEU A 46 -7.43 4.50 -11.83
N GLN A 47 -7.92 5.22 -10.85
CA GLN A 47 -9.34 5.39 -10.65
C GLN A 47 -9.76 6.72 -11.29
N PRO A 48 -10.63 6.71 -12.31
CA PRO A 48 -11.12 7.94 -12.90
C PRO A 48 -12.09 8.62 -11.92
N ASN A 49 -12.01 9.93 -11.87
CA ASN A 49 -13.00 10.81 -11.25
C ASN A 49 -13.14 12.06 -12.11
N GLU A 50 -14.04 12.94 -11.75
CA GLU A 50 -14.32 14.17 -12.51
C GLU A 50 -13.08 15.05 -12.64
N VAL A 51 -12.28 15.16 -11.59
CA VAL A 51 -11.05 15.99 -11.55
C VAL A 51 -10.02 15.46 -12.55
N LEU A 52 -9.75 14.16 -12.51
CA LEU A 52 -8.78 13.53 -13.42
C LEU A 52 -9.27 13.60 -14.87
N SER A 53 -10.55 13.36 -15.12
CA SER A 53 -11.12 13.41 -16.47
C SER A 53 -11.08 14.84 -17.04
N ALA A 54 -11.45 15.85 -16.24
CA ALA A 54 -11.37 17.24 -16.66
C ALA A 54 -9.92 17.68 -16.95
N ALA A 55 -8.96 17.27 -16.11
CA ALA A 55 -7.53 17.55 -16.35
C ALA A 55 -7.04 16.86 -17.63
N TYR A 56 -7.47 15.62 -17.90
CA TYR A 56 -7.10 14.87 -19.10
C TYR A 56 -7.61 15.55 -20.37
N GLU A 57 -8.86 16.01 -20.38
CA GLU A 57 -9.46 16.76 -21.47
C GLU A 57 -8.78 18.13 -21.66
N ALA A 58 -8.54 18.87 -20.58
CA ALA A 58 -7.94 20.21 -20.63
C ALA A 58 -6.49 20.20 -21.17
N ASN A 59 -5.81 19.08 -21.06
CA ASN A 59 -4.42 18.90 -21.51
C ASN A 59 -4.29 18.05 -22.79
N ASP A 60 -5.35 17.90 -23.57
CA ASP A 60 -5.38 17.10 -24.81
C ASP A 60 -4.83 15.67 -24.61
N GLY A 61 -5.13 15.05 -23.47
CA GLY A 61 -4.66 13.73 -23.11
C GLY A 61 -3.20 13.65 -22.63
N ASN A 62 -2.50 14.76 -22.50
CA ASN A 62 -1.09 14.84 -22.09
C ASN A 62 -0.94 15.16 -20.60
N LEU A 63 -1.17 14.16 -19.75
CA LEU A 63 -0.89 14.30 -18.31
C LEU A 63 0.49 13.75 -17.94
N THR A 64 1.10 14.39 -16.96
CA THR A 64 2.34 13.92 -16.34
C THR A 64 2.03 12.99 -15.20
N PHE A 65 2.56 11.77 -15.24
CA PHE A 65 2.45 10.80 -14.16
C PHE A 65 3.81 10.65 -13.51
N ARG A 66 3.89 11.00 -12.23
CA ARG A 66 5.13 10.99 -11.46
C ARG A 66 5.03 9.98 -10.32
N ARG A 67 6.16 9.38 -9.98
CA ARG A 67 6.36 8.59 -8.76
C ARG A 67 7.68 8.97 -8.14
N GLN A 68 7.84 8.69 -6.87
CA GLN A 68 9.14 8.78 -6.23
C GLN A 68 10.03 7.57 -6.48
N GLU A 69 11.33 7.79 -6.38
CA GLU A 69 12.33 6.74 -6.48
C GLU A 69 12.31 5.79 -5.28
N GLN A 70 12.02 6.29 -4.08
CA GLN A 70 11.92 5.51 -2.84
C GLN A 70 10.79 6.01 -1.95
N THR A 71 10.03 5.05 -1.42
CA THR A 71 8.92 5.29 -0.47
C THR A 71 9.20 4.62 0.87
N SER A 72 10.43 4.71 1.38
CA SER A 72 10.84 3.90 2.53
C SER A 72 11.15 4.68 3.80
N ILE A 73 10.89 5.99 3.83
CA ILE A 73 11.04 6.76 5.06
C ILE A 73 9.73 6.68 5.82
N THR A 74 9.79 6.10 6.98
CA THR A 74 8.65 6.02 7.89
C THR A 74 8.84 7.04 9.00
N ARG A 75 7.76 7.73 9.33
CA ARG A 75 7.74 8.74 10.37
C ARG A 75 7.56 8.08 11.73
N GLY A 76 8.57 8.24 12.64
CA GLY A 76 8.48 7.89 14.04
C GLY A 76 8.31 6.39 14.36
N GLU A 77 8.13 6.09 15.64
CA GLU A 77 7.99 4.73 16.19
C GLU A 77 6.77 3.94 15.68
N LYS A 78 5.84 4.58 14.99
CA LYS A 78 4.56 3.99 14.56
C LYS A 78 4.61 3.24 13.24
N ASN A 79 5.79 3.07 12.64
CA ASN A 79 5.93 2.10 11.56
C ASN A 79 6.06 0.70 12.13
N ASN A 80 4.94 0.07 12.34
CA ASN A 80 4.88 -1.32 12.79
C ASN A 80 5.17 -2.34 11.67
N GLY A 81 5.52 -1.90 10.46
CA GLY A 81 5.79 -2.77 9.30
C GLY A 81 4.57 -3.52 8.76
N TYR A 82 3.37 -3.23 9.26
CA TYR A 82 2.14 -3.91 8.83
C TYR A 82 1.62 -3.37 7.51
N PHE A 83 1.97 -2.14 7.16
CA PHE A 83 1.51 -1.43 5.98
C PHE A 83 2.62 -1.23 4.97
N SER A 84 2.25 -1.19 3.70
CA SER A 84 3.15 -0.78 2.63
C SER A 84 2.41 -0.09 1.49
N VAL A 85 3.01 0.96 0.96
CA VAL A 85 2.59 1.55 -0.32
C VAL A 85 3.17 0.69 -1.43
N VAL A 86 2.31 0.21 -2.33
CA VAL A 86 2.69 -0.64 -3.47
C VAL A 86 2.71 0.12 -4.79
N ASP A 87 1.95 1.20 -4.87
CA ASP A 87 1.93 2.14 -5.99
C ASP A 87 1.54 3.51 -5.46
N CYS A 88 2.23 4.55 -5.90
CA CYS A 88 1.91 5.93 -5.59
C CYS A 88 2.13 6.75 -6.85
N VAL A 89 1.11 7.51 -7.24
CA VAL A 89 1.11 8.31 -8.46
C VAL A 89 0.70 9.73 -8.13
N PHE A 90 1.55 10.66 -8.50
CA PHE A 90 1.29 12.09 -8.44
C PHE A 90 0.95 12.56 -9.86
N ILE A 91 -0.14 13.29 -10.00
CA ILE A 91 -0.66 13.83 -11.26
C ILE A 91 -0.78 15.35 -11.10
N PRO A 92 0.29 16.11 -11.38
CA PRO A 92 0.35 17.55 -11.09
C PRO A 92 -0.76 18.35 -11.77
N GLU A 93 -1.08 18.05 -13.02
CA GLU A 93 -2.09 18.78 -13.80
C GLU A 93 -3.51 18.58 -13.26
N ALA A 94 -3.73 17.50 -12.53
CA ALA A 94 -4.99 17.21 -11.84
C ALA A 94 -4.92 17.57 -10.34
N GLU A 95 -3.79 18.04 -9.84
CA GLU A 95 -3.55 18.23 -8.40
C GLU A 95 -3.98 16.98 -7.60
N GLN A 96 -3.68 15.79 -8.13
CA GLN A 96 -4.19 14.54 -7.60
C GLN A 96 -3.08 13.57 -7.22
N VAL A 97 -3.29 12.85 -6.13
CA VAL A 97 -2.48 11.71 -5.71
C VAL A 97 -3.34 10.47 -5.65
N GLN A 98 -2.88 9.38 -6.25
CA GLN A 98 -3.48 8.07 -6.07
C GLN A 98 -2.47 7.11 -5.46
N ILE A 99 -2.83 6.46 -4.36
CA ILE A 99 -1.99 5.48 -3.69
C ILE A 99 -2.66 4.11 -3.67
N VAL A 100 -1.86 3.07 -3.90
CA VAL A 100 -2.24 1.70 -3.59
C VAL A 100 -1.48 1.28 -2.34
N PHE A 101 -2.22 1.09 -1.32
CA PHE A 101 -1.79 0.71 0.00
C PHE A 101 -2.21 -0.74 0.28
N ARG A 102 -1.39 -1.49 0.99
CA ARG A 102 -1.75 -2.85 1.43
C ARG A 102 -1.33 -3.11 2.85
N TYR A 103 -2.05 -3.99 3.51
CA TYR A 103 -1.62 -4.60 4.76
C TYR A 103 -1.77 -6.13 4.70
N ASN A 104 -0.98 -6.81 5.52
CA ASN A 104 -1.11 -8.25 5.68
C ASN A 104 -2.38 -8.54 6.51
N ASN A 105 -3.15 -9.55 6.11
CA ASN A 105 -4.36 -9.94 6.85
C ASN A 105 -4.08 -10.39 8.29
N SER A 106 -2.83 -10.73 8.63
CA SER A 106 -2.42 -10.98 10.01
C SER A 106 -2.42 -9.73 10.89
N THR A 107 -2.31 -8.53 10.28
CA THR A 107 -2.37 -7.22 10.97
C THR A 107 -3.65 -7.08 11.79
N ILE A 108 -4.76 -7.67 11.34
CA ILE A 108 -6.04 -7.64 12.07
C ILE A 108 -5.91 -8.23 13.48
N ARG A 109 -5.07 -9.26 13.66
CA ARG A 109 -4.82 -9.86 14.96
C ARG A 109 -3.98 -8.96 15.87
N HIS A 110 -2.99 -8.28 15.30
CA HIS A 110 -2.17 -7.30 16.02
C HIS A 110 -3.02 -6.12 16.45
N LEU A 111 -3.89 -5.63 15.57
CA LEU A 111 -4.85 -4.57 15.86
C LEU A 111 -5.72 -4.91 17.09
N ALA A 112 -6.23 -6.14 17.15
CA ALA A 112 -7.03 -6.58 18.28
C ALA A 112 -6.21 -6.56 19.60
N ALA A 113 -4.93 -6.92 19.55
CA ALA A 113 -4.04 -6.87 20.72
C ALA A 113 -3.68 -5.42 21.10
N ASP A 114 -3.36 -4.58 20.12
CA ASP A 114 -2.91 -3.20 20.34
C ASP A 114 -4.03 -2.33 20.94
N TYR A 115 -5.29 -2.59 20.58
CA TYR A 115 -6.47 -1.87 21.07
C TYR A 115 -7.26 -2.63 22.14
N GLY A 116 -6.79 -3.80 22.58
CA GLY A 116 -7.47 -4.60 23.61
C GLY A 116 -8.89 -5.03 23.23
N LEU A 117 -9.14 -5.32 21.95
CA LEU A 117 -10.46 -5.65 21.44
C LEU A 117 -10.90 -7.04 21.93
N GLU A 118 -12.16 -7.16 22.38
CA GLU A 118 -12.74 -8.44 22.79
C GLU A 118 -12.86 -9.45 21.63
N LYS A 119 -13.05 -8.94 20.41
CA LYS A 119 -13.15 -9.75 19.19
C LYS A 119 -12.18 -9.25 18.14
N ILE A 120 -11.60 -10.18 17.39
CA ILE A 120 -10.81 -9.85 16.20
C ILE A 120 -11.80 -9.33 15.14
N PRO A 121 -11.56 -8.11 14.58
CA PRO A 121 -12.39 -7.56 13.50
C PRO A 121 -12.47 -8.52 12.31
N GLU A 122 -13.57 -8.49 11.59
CA GLU A 122 -13.71 -9.32 10.39
C GLU A 122 -12.88 -8.74 9.24
N LYS A 123 -12.28 -9.64 8.47
CA LYS A 123 -11.49 -9.26 7.29
C LYS A 123 -12.31 -8.47 6.27
N SER A 124 -13.62 -8.71 6.19
CA SER A 124 -14.57 -8.05 5.28
C SER A 124 -14.84 -6.59 5.64
N GLU A 125 -14.56 -6.18 6.88
CA GLU A 125 -14.80 -4.84 7.33
C GLU A 125 -13.78 -3.83 6.74
N THR A 126 -14.20 -2.58 6.58
CA THR A 126 -13.29 -1.46 6.30
C THR A 126 -12.67 -1.05 7.63
N LEU A 127 -11.43 -1.45 7.83
CA LEU A 127 -10.74 -1.29 9.12
C LEU A 127 -9.94 0.01 9.22
N PHE A 128 -9.49 0.52 8.09
CA PHE A 128 -8.56 1.64 8.05
C PHE A 128 -9.05 2.74 7.13
N ASP A 129 -8.82 3.96 7.58
CA ASP A 129 -8.88 5.17 6.76
C ASP A 129 -7.47 5.74 6.60
N VAL A 130 -7.27 6.53 5.56
CA VAL A 130 -5.99 7.15 5.26
C VAL A 130 -6.20 8.60 4.94
N THR A 131 -5.45 9.49 5.59
CA THR A 131 -5.41 10.91 5.24
C THR A 131 -4.01 11.26 4.78
N LEU A 132 -3.88 12.23 3.86
CA LEU A 132 -2.58 12.80 3.55
C LEU A 132 -2.31 14.00 4.46
N LEU A 133 -1.08 14.10 4.89
CA LEU A 133 -0.54 15.24 5.60
C LEU A 133 0.54 15.87 4.71
N ARG A 134 0.28 17.07 4.20
CA ARG A 134 1.26 17.91 3.49
C ARG A 134 1.92 18.83 4.50
N THR A 135 3.24 18.88 4.51
CA THR A 135 4.00 19.75 5.41
C THR A 135 4.91 20.67 4.59
N THR A 136 5.03 21.93 5.04
CA THR A 136 5.86 22.96 4.41
C THR A 136 7.00 23.45 5.32
N ASP A 137 7.16 22.85 6.49
CA ASP A 137 8.16 23.27 7.48
C ASP A 137 8.63 22.04 8.28
N LEU A 138 9.40 21.17 7.62
CA LEU A 138 10.12 20.07 8.29
C LEU A 138 11.48 20.60 8.72
N THR A 139 11.60 21.07 9.96
CA THR A 139 12.93 21.29 10.52
C THR A 139 13.62 19.94 10.76
N PRO A 140 14.96 19.84 10.62
CA PRO A 140 15.69 18.60 10.84
C PRO A 140 15.45 17.96 12.23
N ASP A 141 15.05 18.74 13.22
CA ASP A 141 14.73 18.29 14.58
C ASP A 141 13.36 17.57 14.66
N ASP A 142 12.45 17.83 13.72
CA ASP A 142 11.11 17.23 13.72
C ASP A 142 11.09 15.77 13.24
N THR A 143 12.20 15.27 12.71
CA THR A 143 12.41 13.85 12.43
C THR A 143 12.84 13.06 13.66
N SER A 144 13.14 13.75 14.78
CA SER A 144 13.43 13.12 16.06
C SER A 144 12.13 12.81 16.82
N ASP A 145 12.10 11.67 17.46
CA ASP A 145 11.03 10.91 18.14
C ASP A 145 10.01 11.66 19.05
N ASN A 146 10.10 12.99 19.20
CA ASN A 146 9.31 13.75 20.18
C ASN A 146 8.65 15.03 19.63
N GLY A 147 8.72 15.31 18.33
CA GLY A 147 8.07 16.48 17.72
C GLY A 147 6.55 16.33 17.74
N ASP A 148 5.85 17.22 18.43
CA ASP A 148 4.39 17.30 18.38
C ASP A 148 4.01 17.82 16.97
N PRO A 149 3.34 17.01 16.13
CA PRO A 149 2.95 17.41 14.78
C PRO A 149 1.96 18.58 14.75
N SER A 150 1.42 18.98 15.90
CA SER A 150 0.46 20.08 16.01
C SER A 150 1.07 21.47 15.80
N THR A 151 2.40 21.60 15.79
CA THR A 151 3.11 22.88 15.62
C THR A 151 3.55 23.16 14.18
N LEU A 152 3.46 22.15 13.29
CA LEU A 152 3.85 22.26 11.89
C LEU A 152 2.73 22.93 11.07
N SER A 153 3.11 23.78 10.13
CA SER A 153 2.17 24.24 9.08
C SER A 153 1.84 23.06 8.19
N SER A 154 0.83 22.30 8.58
CA SER A 154 0.43 21.06 7.92
C SER A 154 -1.01 21.12 7.45
N GLU A 155 -1.21 20.74 6.21
CA GLU A 155 -2.53 20.59 5.60
C GLU A 155 -2.91 19.12 5.60
N ARG A 156 -4.11 18.82 6.13
CA ARG A 156 -4.66 17.46 6.11
C ARG A 156 -5.66 17.32 4.97
N ILE A 157 -5.40 16.38 4.08
CA ILE A 157 -6.20 16.12 2.88
C ILE A 157 -6.86 14.74 3.02
N TYR A 158 -8.18 14.73 2.86
CA TYR A 158 -8.98 13.50 2.97
C TYR A 158 -9.17 12.84 1.60
N PRO A 159 -9.32 11.50 1.55
CA PRO A 159 -9.56 10.83 0.28
C PRO A 159 -10.94 11.17 -0.28
N THR A 160 -11.00 11.45 -1.57
CA THR A 160 -12.28 11.66 -2.29
C THR A 160 -12.91 10.35 -2.72
N SER A 161 -12.14 9.30 -2.83
CA SER A 161 -12.64 7.94 -3.05
C SER A 161 -11.67 6.88 -2.55
N ALA A 162 -12.21 5.71 -2.22
CA ALA A 162 -11.48 4.55 -1.80
C ALA A 162 -12.06 3.27 -2.42
N ASN A 163 -11.20 2.47 -3.03
CA ASN A 163 -11.54 1.13 -3.52
C ASN A 163 -10.77 0.08 -2.75
N ARG A 164 -11.45 -1.00 -2.38
CA ARG A 164 -10.90 -2.11 -1.60
C ARG A 164 -10.90 -3.41 -2.40
N ALA A 165 -9.87 -4.19 -2.23
CA ALA A 165 -9.78 -5.54 -2.79
C ALA A 165 -9.01 -6.48 -1.86
N GLU A 166 -9.47 -7.72 -1.77
CA GLU A 166 -8.87 -8.73 -0.91
C GLU A 166 -8.14 -9.80 -1.71
N SER A 167 -7.06 -10.29 -1.13
CA SER A 167 -6.41 -11.54 -1.51
C SER A 167 -6.32 -12.48 -0.30
N SER A 168 -5.76 -13.67 -0.48
CA SER A 168 -5.62 -14.62 0.64
C SER A 168 -4.70 -14.11 1.76
N LEU A 169 -3.66 -13.34 1.42
CA LEU A 169 -2.64 -12.86 2.38
C LEU A 169 -2.74 -11.37 2.67
N TYR A 170 -3.23 -10.58 1.73
CA TYR A 170 -3.23 -9.13 1.81
C TYR A 170 -4.60 -8.54 1.52
N THR A 171 -4.89 -7.43 2.16
CA THR A 171 -5.97 -6.52 1.77
C THR A 171 -5.34 -5.27 1.16
N PHE A 172 -5.89 -4.84 0.05
CA PHE A 172 -5.41 -3.70 -0.74
C PHE A 172 -6.48 -2.63 -0.75
N TYR A 173 -6.04 -1.37 -0.70
CA TYR A 173 -6.87 -0.20 -0.92
C TYR A 173 -6.23 0.66 -1.99
N ARG A 174 -7.04 1.25 -2.86
CA ARG A 174 -6.65 2.42 -3.64
C ARG A 174 -7.41 3.62 -3.11
N PHE A 175 -6.68 4.63 -2.69
CA PHE A 175 -7.20 5.92 -2.29
C PHE A 175 -6.89 6.95 -3.37
N VAL A 176 -7.82 7.88 -3.59
CA VAL A 176 -7.69 9.04 -4.47
C VAL A 176 -7.80 10.28 -3.60
N PHE A 177 -6.86 11.20 -3.76
CA PHE A 177 -6.81 12.46 -3.06
C PHE A 177 -6.73 13.57 -4.09
N ASP A 178 -7.71 14.47 -4.08
CA ASP A 178 -7.76 15.65 -4.93
C ASP A 178 -7.28 16.89 -4.16
N GLY A 179 -6.80 17.92 -4.87
CA GLY A 179 -6.28 19.14 -4.29
C GLY A 179 -4.87 19.02 -3.70
N VAL A 180 -4.13 17.96 -4.05
CA VAL A 180 -2.77 17.75 -3.55
C VAL A 180 -1.78 18.53 -4.43
N ARG A 181 -1.28 19.64 -3.91
CA ARG A 181 -0.23 20.45 -4.56
C ARG A 181 1.12 20.13 -3.93
N ILE A 182 2.10 19.85 -4.78
CA ILE A 182 3.50 19.71 -4.36
C ILE A 182 4.26 20.85 -5.01
N GLU A 183 4.54 21.85 -4.20
CA GLU A 183 5.23 23.09 -4.55
C GLU A 183 6.67 23.01 -4.08
N ASP A 184 7.48 24.00 -4.46
CA ASP A 184 8.90 24.05 -4.10
C ASP A 184 9.13 24.16 -2.58
N ASP A 185 8.14 24.67 -1.83
CA ASP A 185 8.13 24.78 -0.38
C ASP A 185 7.58 23.54 0.34
N THR A 186 7.13 22.51 -0.41
CA THR A 186 6.62 21.29 0.18
C THR A 186 7.77 20.43 0.67
N ASP A 187 7.92 20.29 1.97
CA ASP A 187 8.95 19.45 2.60
C ASP A 187 8.60 17.98 2.64
N GLY A 188 7.32 17.66 2.79
CA GLY A 188 6.90 16.28 2.81
C GLY A 188 5.41 16.06 2.56
N VAL A 189 5.10 14.86 2.09
CA VAL A 189 3.73 14.33 2.01
C VAL A 189 3.72 12.96 2.67
N PHE A 190 2.89 12.81 3.70
CA PHE A 190 2.76 11.59 4.48
C PHE A 190 1.35 11.03 4.35
N ALA A 191 1.23 9.71 4.40
CA ALA A 191 -0.05 9.03 4.52
C ALA A 191 -0.21 8.53 5.96
N ASP A 192 -1.09 9.16 6.71
CA ASP A 192 -1.45 8.76 8.06
C ASP A 192 -2.60 7.74 7.98
N VAL A 193 -2.40 6.58 8.59
CA VAL A 193 -3.32 5.45 8.58
C VAL A 193 -4.02 5.38 9.93
N TYR A 194 -5.34 5.44 9.94
CA TYR A 194 -6.17 5.42 11.14
C TYR A 194 -6.98 4.13 11.24
N TYR A 195 -7.09 3.58 12.45
CA TYR A 195 -7.98 2.47 12.72
C TYR A 195 -9.39 2.99 13.05
N LEU A 196 -10.36 2.68 12.21
CA LEU A 196 -11.74 3.18 12.35
C LEU A 196 -12.48 2.67 13.60
N GLY A 197 -12.04 1.57 14.20
CA GLY A 197 -12.63 1.01 15.41
C GLY A 197 -12.09 1.61 16.72
N ALA A 198 -11.10 2.51 16.67
CA ALA A 198 -10.61 3.20 17.86
C ALA A 198 -11.58 4.33 18.27
N LEU A 199 -11.73 4.57 19.57
CA LEU A 199 -12.61 5.63 20.07
C LEU A 199 -12.12 7.04 19.70
N ASP A 200 -10.82 7.20 19.59
CA ASP A 200 -10.09 8.43 19.27
C ASP A 200 -9.29 8.32 17.96
N TYR A 201 -9.83 7.58 16.99
CA TYR A 201 -9.10 7.26 15.76
C TYR A 201 -8.60 8.47 14.97
N SER A 202 -9.28 9.60 15.10
CA SER A 202 -8.92 10.83 14.38
C SER A 202 -7.70 11.57 14.95
N ASP A 203 -7.31 11.26 16.19
CA ASP A 203 -6.29 12.03 16.90
C ASP A 203 -4.91 11.37 16.79
N VAL A 204 -4.88 10.03 16.79
CA VAL A 204 -3.63 9.28 16.77
C VAL A 204 -3.62 8.27 15.63
N PRO A 205 -2.77 8.46 14.60
CA PRO A 205 -2.66 7.48 13.53
C PRO A 205 -2.07 6.16 14.05
N TYR A 206 -2.61 5.05 13.57
CA TYR A 206 -2.09 3.71 13.83
C TYR A 206 -0.74 3.46 13.13
N GLY A 207 -0.51 4.13 12.01
CA GLY A 207 0.76 4.13 11.28
C GLY A 207 0.87 5.33 10.36
N ALA A 208 2.10 5.67 9.98
CA ALA A 208 2.37 6.73 9.03
C ALA A 208 3.40 6.27 7.99
N LEU A 209 3.20 6.67 6.74
CA LEU A 209 4.05 6.32 5.60
C LEU A 209 4.47 7.59 4.89
N CYS A 210 5.76 7.74 4.59
CA CYS A 210 6.24 8.85 3.77
C CYS A 210 5.98 8.54 2.30
N LEU A 211 5.31 9.46 1.61
CA LEU A 211 5.06 9.39 0.17
C LEU A 211 6.01 10.30 -0.62
N TYR A 212 6.41 11.41 -0.02
CA TYR A 212 7.31 12.40 -0.59
C TYR A 212 8.12 13.07 0.51
N ALA A 213 9.40 13.28 0.27
CA ALA A 213 10.27 14.14 1.07
C ALA A 213 11.01 15.10 0.16
N SER A 214 11.28 16.31 0.65
CA SER A 214 12.05 17.32 -0.08
C SER A 214 13.41 16.77 -0.51
N GLY A 215 13.77 17.00 -1.76
CA GLY A 215 14.99 16.46 -2.36
C GLY A 215 14.84 15.09 -3.03
N ASP A 216 13.70 14.41 -2.88
CA ASP A 216 13.44 13.16 -3.59
C ASP A 216 13.32 13.40 -5.09
N LYS A 217 13.82 12.42 -5.87
CA LYS A 217 13.76 12.50 -7.32
C LYS A 217 12.41 12.01 -7.84
N TRP A 218 11.86 12.80 -8.76
CA TRP A 218 10.69 12.41 -9.51
C TRP A 218 11.07 11.49 -10.67
N LEU A 219 10.42 10.35 -10.73
CA LEU A 219 10.50 9.42 -11.85
C LEU A 219 9.20 9.47 -12.66
N SER A 220 9.34 9.44 -13.98
CA SER A 220 8.18 9.25 -14.85
C SER A 220 7.58 7.85 -14.60
N ARG A 221 6.27 7.80 -14.35
CA ARG A 221 5.53 6.55 -14.26
C ARG A 221 4.89 6.25 -15.61
N PRO A 222 5.31 5.18 -16.30
CA PRO A 222 4.67 4.80 -17.55
C PRO A 222 3.23 4.35 -17.28
N LEU A 223 2.30 4.79 -18.13
CA LEU A 223 0.93 4.31 -18.12
C LEU A 223 0.87 2.87 -18.63
N SER A 224 0.24 2.00 -17.84
CA SER A 224 -0.10 0.66 -18.31
C SER A 224 -1.24 0.72 -19.34
N ALA A 225 -1.41 -0.35 -20.13
CA ALA A 225 -2.55 -0.45 -21.04
C ALA A 225 -3.91 -0.36 -20.32
N GLY A 226 -3.96 -0.79 -19.05
CA GLY A 226 -5.16 -0.66 -18.23
C GLY A 226 -5.41 0.78 -17.77
N ASP A 227 -4.35 1.54 -17.42
CA ASP A 227 -4.49 2.96 -17.05
C ASP A 227 -4.97 3.78 -18.26
N LYS A 228 -4.40 3.53 -19.46
CA LYS A 228 -4.84 4.18 -20.70
C LYS A 228 -6.32 3.93 -20.99
N LYS A 229 -6.75 2.67 -20.87
CA LYS A 229 -8.16 2.33 -21.06
C LYS A 229 -9.10 3.04 -20.08
N VAL A 230 -8.63 3.29 -18.87
CA VAL A 230 -9.42 3.99 -17.84
C VAL A 230 -9.53 5.49 -18.16
N LEU A 231 -8.48 6.10 -18.73
CA LEU A 231 -8.45 7.52 -19.09
C LEU A 231 -9.19 7.83 -20.39
N GLU A 232 -9.20 6.88 -21.32
CA GLU A 232 -9.83 7.02 -22.64
C GLU A 232 -11.34 6.67 -22.64
N GLY A 233 -11.88 6.14 -21.52
CA GLY A 233 -13.28 5.73 -21.35
C GLY A 233 -13.54 4.32 -21.80
#